data_f5ec65076d4e0398a5b6beea7235e761
#
_entry.id   f5ec65076d4e0398a5b6beea7235e761
#
_cell.length_a   1.000
_cell.length_b   1.000
_cell.length_c   1.000
_cell.angle_alpha   90.00
_cell.angle_beta   90.00
_cell.angle_gamma   90.00
#
_symmetry.space_group_name_H-M   'P 1'
#
loop_
_entity.id
_entity.type
_entity.pdbx_description
1 polymer ?
#
loop_
_entity_poly.entity_id
_entity_poly.type
_entity_poly.pdbx_seq_one_letter_code
_entity_poly.pdbx_strand_id
1 'polypeptide(L)'
;MCAHKKVLFSLFASFFGFTVANATTVKLGTSDLCLKAAIPVAKRLNTPRGLLQAISLKETGRWDQKRGMSYPWPWTVTAGGKGIYFATKKEAIDKVQALRQKGVRNIDVGCMQINLHYHPNAFDNLDQAFDPLTNTRYAANFLTNLYKNNGSWNLAIERYHSGNTESGTKYRKAVIHLKEHAAG
;
A
#
# COMPACT_ATOMS: atom_id res chain seq x y z
N MET A 1 -1.10 -65.45 -59.74
CA MET A 1 -1.95 -65.33 -58.48
C MET A 1 -1.19 -64.48 -57.51
N CYS A 2 -1.48 -63.17 -57.47
CA CYS A 2 -0.81 -62.21 -56.64
C CYS A 2 -1.74 -61.81 -55.48
N ALA A 3 -1.34 -62.15 -54.24
CA ALA A 3 -2.11 -61.82 -53.03
C ALA A 3 -1.70 -60.42 -52.53
N HIS A 4 -2.66 -59.51 -52.53
CA HIS A 4 -2.48 -58.13 -51.96
C HIS A 4 -2.71 -58.18 -50.44
N LYS A 5 -1.64 -57.91 -49.68
CA LYS A 5 -1.72 -57.64 -48.21
C LYS A 5 -2.19 -56.20 -47.99
N LYS A 6 -3.35 -56.01 -47.43
CA LYS A 6 -3.81 -54.72 -46.89
C LYS A 6 -3.13 -54.43 -45.55
N VAL A 7 -2.39 -53.35 -45.47
CA VAL A 7 -1.85 -52.82 -44.23
C VAL A 7 -2.85 -51.85 -43.65
N LEU A 8 -3.39 -52.17 -42.48
CA LEU A 8 -4.24 -51.24 -41.67
C LEU A 8 -3.35 -50.28 -40.90
N PHE A 9 -3.41 -49.01 -41.23
CA PHE A 9 -2.81 -47.94 -40.42
C PHE A 9 -3.80 -47.56 -39.29
N SER A 10 -3.49 -47.88 -38.05
CA SER A 10 -4.22 -47.47 -36.86
C SER A 10 -3.72 -46.07 -36.46
N LEU A 11 -4.55 -45.04 -36.64
CA LEU A 11 -4.29 -43.67 -36.12
C LEU A 11 -4.60 -43.66 -34.62
N PHE A 12 -3.56 -43.63 -33.81
CA PHE A 12 -3.67 -43.29 -32.38
C PHE A 12 -3.77 -41.77 -32.24
N ALA A 13 -4.96 -41.24 -32.01
CA ALA A 13 -5.18 -39.83 -31.62
C ALA A 13 -4.87 -39.69 -30.13
N SER A 14 -3.66 -39.15 -29.83
CA SER A 14 -3.32 -38.77 -28.46
C SER A 14 -4.08 -37.48 -28.06
N PHE A 15 -5.09 -37.63 -27.25
CA PHE A 15 -5.74 -36.50 -26.59
C PHE A 15 -4.80 -35.94 -25.52
N PHE A 16 -4.10 -34.85 -25.82
CA PHE A 16 -3.45 -34.03 -24.79
C PHE A 16 -4.54 -33.27 -24.02
N GLY A 17 -4.91 -33.79 -22.86
CA GLY A 17 -5.78 -33.09 -21.93
C GLY A 17 -5.05 -31.87 -21.35
N PHE A 18 -5.40 -30.68 -21.80
CA PHE A 18 -5.02 -29.42 -21.15
C PHE A 18 -5.75 -29.35 -19.82
N THR A 19 -5.06 -29.64 -18.72
CA THR A 19 -5.54 -29.32 -17.37
C THR A 19 -5.42 -27.80 -17.18
N VAL A 20 -6.56 -27.11 -17.25
CA VAL A 20 -6.65 -25.69 -16.87
C VAL A 20 -6.44 -25.63 -15.36
N ALA A 21 -5.26 -25.20 -14.93
CA ALA A 21 -5.01 -24.94 -13.53
C ALA A 21 -5.96 -23.82 -13.09
N ASN A 22 -6.93 -24.16 -12.23
CA ASN A 22 -7.77 -23.18 -11.56
C ASN A 22 -6.88 -22.25 -10.73
N ALA A 23 -6.65 -21.05 -11.22
CA ALA A 23 -6.01 -20.00 -10.45
C ALA A 23 -6.93 -19.67 -9.26
N THR A 24 -6.60 -20.18 -8.09
CA THR A 24 -7.24 -19.81 -6.84
C THR A 24 -7.01 -18.31 -6.63
N THR A 25 -8.03 -17.50 -6.86
CA THR A 25 -8.01 -16.08 -6.53
C THR A 25 -7.91 -15.96 -5.03
N VAL A 26 -6.69 -15.74 -4.53
CA VAL A 26 -6.46 -15.43 -3.12
C VAL A 26 -7.21 -14.13 -2.83
N LYS A 27 -8.33 -14.23 -2.09
CA LYS A 27 -9.09 -13.06 -1.63
C LYS A 27 -8.17 -12.22 -0.76
N LEU A 28 -7.75 -11.07 -1.29
CA LEU A 28 -6.90 -10.13 -0.56
C LEU A 28 -7.58 -9.69 0.73
N GLY A 29 -6.93 -9.91 1.86
CA GLY A 29 -7.34 -9.30 3.11
C GLY A 29 -7.13 -7.78 3.05
N THR A 30 -7.97 -7.04 3.76
CA THR A 30 -7.83 -5.56 3.90
C THR A 30 -6.44 -5.16 4.38
N SER A 31 -5.81 -5.99 5.21
CA SER A 31 -4.45 -5.81 5.73
C SER A 31 -3.34 -5.76 4.66
N ASP A 32 -3.59 -6.30 3.46
CA ASP A 32 -2.57 -6.38 2.42
C ASP A 32 -2.67 -5.25 1.39
N LEU A 33 -3.75 -4.47 1.41
CA LEU A 33 -4.03 -3.44 0.40
C LEU A 33 -2.95 -2.35 0.34
N CYS A 34 -2.49 -1.85 1.48
CA CYS A 34 -1.45 -0.83 1.53
C CYS A 34 -0.10 -1.36 1.02
N LEU A 35 0.28 -2.59 1.43
CA LEU A 35 1.55 -3.20 1.00
C LEU A 35 1.55 -3.45 -0.51
N LYS A 36 0.43 -3.94 -1.06
CA LYS A 36 0.30 -4.19 -2.50
C LYS A 36 0.27 -2.92 -3.33
N ALA A 37 -0.30 -1.84 -2.80
CA ALA A 37 -0.24 -0.52 -3.43
C ALA A 37 1.20 0.03 -3.46
N ALA A 38 1.98 -0.19 -2.41
CA ALA A 38 3.34 0.32 -2.29
C ALA A 38 4.31 -0.26 -3.34
N ILE A 39 4.18 -1.54 -3.70
CA ILE A 39 5.11 -2.23 -4.59
C ILE A 39 5.17 -1.60 -6.01
N PRO A 40 4.06 -1.50 -6.77
CA PRO A 40 4.09 -0.91 -8.11
C PRO A 40 4.43 0.57 -8.10
N VAL A 41 4.01 1.31 -7.07
CA VAL A 41 4.32 2.73 -6.92
C VAL A 41 5.82 2.93 -6.69
N ALA A 42 6.44 2.16 -5.81
CA ALA A 42 7.87 2.20 -5.54
C ALA A 42 8.69 1.91 -6.81
N LYS A 43 8.30 0.90 -7.58
CA LYS A 43 8.95 0.57 -8.86
C LYS A 43 8.84 1.71 -9.86
N ARG A 44 7.65 2.30 -10.01
CA ARG A 44 7.40 3.39 -10.98
C ARG A 44 8.17 4.67 -10.66
N LEU A 45 8.30 5.02 -9.38
CA LEU A 45 8.95 6.26 -8.92
C LEU A 45 10.41 6.05 -8.49
N ASN A 46 10.94 4.84 -8.68
CA ASN A 46 12.31 4.46 -8.34
C ASN A 46 12.68 4.83 -6.88
N THR A 47 11.73 4.61 -5.95
CA THR A 47 12.00 4.80 -4.52
C THR A 47 12.78 3.60 -3.96
N PRO A 48 13.58 3.77 -2.90
CA PRO A 48 14.31 2.66 -2.30
C PRO A 48 13.38 1.48 -1.95
N ARG A 49 13.85 0.26 -2.25
CA ARG A 49 13.09 -0.96 -1.98
C ARG A 49 12.64 -1.02 -0.51
N GLY A 50 11.38 -1.34 -0.27
CA GLY A 50 10.80 -1.47 1.06
C GLY A 50 10.46 -0.15 1.76
N LEU A 51 10.86 1.02 1.21
CA LEU A 51 10.67 2.30 1.89
C LEU A 51 9.19 2.67 2.05
N LEU A 52 8.40 2.58 0.98
CA LEU A 52 6.97 2.92 1.05
C LEU A 52 6.20 1.96 1.96
N GLN A 53 6.56 0.67 1.97
CA GLN A 53 5.98 -0.32 2.87
C GLN A 53 6.31 0.03 4.34
N ALA A 54 7.55 0.39 4.63
CA ALA A 54 7.99 0.76 5.98
C ALA A 54 7.30 2.04 6.47
N ILE A 55 7.17 3.06 5.61
CA ILE A 55 6.42 4.28 5.93
C ILE A 55 4.96 3.92 6.21
N SER A 56 4.29 3.19 5.32
CA SER A 56 2.91 2.79 5.53
C SER A 56 2.70 2.02 6.84
N LEU A 57 3.63 1.12 7.16
CA LEU A 57 3.60 0.38 8.43
C LEU A 57 3.83 1.28 9.65
N LYS A 58 4.71 2.29 9.53
CA LYS A 58 4.94 3.28 10.59
C LYS A 58 3.70 4.14 10.83
N GLU A 59 3.00 4.53 9.77
CA GLU A 59 1.84 5.41 9.81
C GLU A 59 0.56 4.70 10.32
N THR A 60 0.30 3.50 9.83
CA THR A 60 -0.99 2.83 10.02
C THR A 60 -0.87 1.38 10.49
N GLY A 61 0.28 1.01 11.05
CA GLY A 61 0.51 -0.34 11.54
C GLY A 61 -0.50 -0.75 12.62
N ARG A 62 -1.30 -1.78 12.32
CA ARG A 62 -2.26 -2.40 13.21
C ARG A 62 -1.80 -3.81 13.53
N TRP A 63 -1.73 -4.15 14.81
CA TRP A 63 -1.37 -5.50 15.25
C TRP A 63 -2.46 -6.51 14.84
N ASP A 64 -2.03 -7.60 14.21
CA ASP A 64 -2.87 -8.74 13.89
C ASP A 64 -2.46 -9.93 14.77
N GLN A 65 -3.30 -10.26 15.73
CA GLN A 65 -3.02 -11.31 16.69
C GLN A 65 -2.93 -12.71 16.06
N LYS A 66 -3.69 -12.94 14.97
CA LYS A 66 -3.66 -14.24 14.27
C LYS A 66 -2.37 -14.45 13.49
N ARG A 67 -1.78 -13.38 12.96
CA ARG A 67 -0.55 -13.41 12.18
C ARG A 67 0.70 -13.12 13.04
N GLY A 68 0.53 -12.64 14.28
CA GLY A 68 1.62 -12.29 15.18
C GLY A 68 2.48 -11.12 14.67
N MET A 69 1.92 -10.23 13.83
CA MET A 69 2.65 -9.10 13.27
C MET A 69 1.73 -7.91 12.96
N SER A 70 2.32 -6.73 12.75
CA SER A 70 1.59 -5.53 12.36
C SER A 70 1.46 -5.39 10.85
N TYR A 71 0.31 -4.92 10.40
CA TYR A 71 0.01 -4.61 9.01
C TYR A 71 -0.49 -3.18 8.87
N PRO A 72 -0.11 -2.45 7.81
CA PRO A 72 -0.67 -1.13 7.55
C PRO A 72 -2.14 -1.24 7.17
N TRP A 73 -2.98 -0.40 7.80
CA TRP A 73 -4.42 -0.44 7.63
C TRP A 73 -4.92 0.72 6.78
N PRO A 74 -5.61 0.47 5.64
CA PRO A 74 -5.93 1.51 4.67
C PRO A 74 -7.01 2.50 5.15
N TRP A 75 -7.91 2.05 6.01
CA TRP A 75 -9.02 2.88 6.49
C TRP A 75 -8.73 3.41 7.89
N THR A 76 -7.59 4.14 7.96
CA THR A 76 -7.11 4.79 9.16
C THR A 76 -7.35 6.30 9.06
N VAL A 77 -7.90 6.87 10.12
CA VAL A 77 -8.11 8.31 10.29
C VAL A 77 -7.43 8.75 11.56
N THR A 78 -6.55 9.75 11.48
CA THR A 78 -5.91 10.35 12.65
C THR A 78 -6.35 11.81 12.77
N ALA A 79 -6.81 12.21 13.96
CA ALA A 79 -7.13 13.58 14.30
C ALA A 79 -6.82 13.82 15.79
N GLY A 80 -6.23 15.00 16.10
CA GLY A 80 -5.82 15.32 17.46
C GLY A 80 -4.79 14.33 18.04
N GLY A 81 -3.91 13.77 17.19
CA GLY A 81 -2.90 12.78 17.59
C GLY A 81 -3.44 11.38 17.88
N LYS A 82 -4.73 11.12 17.66
CA LYS A 82 -5.36 9.82 17.92
C LYS A 82 -5.79 9.14 16.62
N GLY A 83 -5.15 8.01 16.30
CA GLY A 83 -5.49 7.15 15.16
C GLY A 83 -6.64 6.21 15.48
N ILE A 84 -7.58 6.07 14.52
CA ILE A 84 -8.72 5.15 14.58
C ILE A 84 -8.73 4.30 13.33
N TYR A 85 -8.87 2.98 13.50
CA TYR A 85 -8.97 2.00 12.42
C TYR A 85 -10.43 1.63 12.20
N PHE A 86 -10.91 1.81 10.97
CA PHE A 86 -12.29 1.47 10.59
C PHE A 86 -12.35 0.14 9.88
N ALA A 87 -13.47 -0.56 9.97
CA ALA A 87 -13.65 -1.84 9.29
C ALA A 87 -13.82 -1.67 7.77
N THR A 88 -14.41 -0.55 7.36
CA THR A 88 -14.72 -0.25 5.96
C THR A 88 -14.24 1.15 5.54
N LYS A 89 -14.02 1.31 4.24
CA LYS A 89 -13.73 2.61 3.62
C LYS A 89 -14.82 3.64 3.90
N LYS A 90 -16.08 3.20 3.81
CA LYS A 90 -17.24 4.08 4.06
C LYS A 90 -17.23 4.65 5.47
N GLU A 91 -17.00 3.82 6.49
CA GLU A 91 -16.93 4.29 7.89
C GLU A 91 -15.80 5.32 8.09
N ALA A 92 -14.65 5.12 7.46
CA ALA A 92 -13.54 6.07 7.50
C ALA A 92 -13.92 7.41 6.85
N ILE A 93 -14.60 7.37 5.69
CA ILE A 93 -15.12 8.58 5.01
C ILE A 93 -16.14 9.30 5.88
N ASP A 94 -17.13 8.59 6.43
CA ASP A 94 -18.16 9.15 7.30
C ASP A 94 -17.52 9.83 8.53
N LYS A 95 -16.47 9.23 9.08
CA LYS A 95 -15.70 9.82 10.19
C LYS A 95 -15.03 11.14 9.80
N VAL A 96 -14.39 11.20 8.65
CA VAL A 96 -13.76 12.45 8.18
C VAL A 96 -14.81 13.54 7.96
N GLN A 97 -15.95 13.21 7.36
CA GLN A 97 -17.06 14.15 7.16
C GLN A 97 -17.58 14.70 8.49
N ALA A 98 -17.81 13.83 9.47
CA ALA A 98 -18.27 14.24 10.82
C ALA A 98 -17.23 15.12 11.54
N LEU A 99 -15.92 14.85 11.37
CA LEU A 99 -14.86 15.72 11.91
C LEU A 99 -14.86 17.09 11.25
N ARG A 100 -14.98 17.16 9.92
CA ARG A 100 -15.06 18.42 9.16
C ARG A 100 -16.26 19.26 9.56
N GLN A 101 -17.44 18.64 9.78
CA GLN A 101 -18.65 19.33 10.28
C GLN A 101 -18.44 19.95 11.66
N LYS A 102 -17.58 19.35 12.49
CA LYS A 102 -17.17 19.90 13.81
C LYS A 102 -16.03 20.91 13.73
N GLY A 103 -15.64 21.34 12.52
CA GLY A 103 -14.55 22.31 12.31
C GLY A 103 -13.14 21.73 12.44
N VAL A 104 -12.98 20.41 12.62
CA VAL A 104 -11.66 19.77 12.67
C VAL A 104 -11.09 19.70 11.25
N ARG A 105 -9.94 20.34 11.05
CA ARG A 105 -9.27 20.40 9.72
C ARG A 105 -8.03 19.55 9.64
N ASN A 106 -7.25 19.44 10.73
CA ASN A 106 -6.03 18.66 10.80
C ASN A 106 -6.38 17.18 10.94
N ILE A 107 -6.51 16.50 9.79
CA ILE A 107 -6.96 15.11 9.68
C ILE A 107 -6.03 14.38 8.71
N ASP A 108 -5.42 13.29 9.19
CA ASP A 108 -4.57 12.40 8.38
C ASP A 108 -5.37 11.18 7.95
N VAL A 109 -5.20 10.74 6.70
CA VAL A 109 -6.03 9.68 6.12
C VAL A 109 -5.24 8.66 5.29
N GLY A 110 -5.73 7.43 5.32
CA GLY A 110 -5.30 6.35 4.43
C GLY A 110 -3.99 5.70 4.81
N CYS A 111 -3.49 4.83 3.93
CA CYS A 111 -2.28 4.02 4.12
C CYS A 111 -1.03 4.83 4.54
N MET A 112 -0.92 6.04 4.04
CA MET A 112 0.27 6.87 4.16
C MET A 112 0.02 8.12 5.03
N GLN A 113 -1.15 8.21 5.68
CA GLN A 113 -1.55 9.30 6.58
C GLN A 113 -1.32 10.68 5.98
N ILE A 114 -1.88 10.91 4.80
CA ILE A 114 -1.81 12.22 4.14
C ILE A 114 -2.73 13.20 4.86
N ASN A 115 -2.15 14.31 5.28
CA ASN A 115 -2.87 15.36 6.01
C ASN A 115 -3.71 16.22 5.06
N LEU A 116 -5.03 16.22 5.26
CA LEU A 116 -5.98 16.93 4.39
C LEU A 116 -5.93 18.46 4.52
N HIS A 117 -5.34 18.99 5.59
CA HIS A 117 -5.16 20.42 5.78
C HIS A 117 -3.91 20.95 5.07
N TYR A 118 -2.78 20.25 5.23
CA TYR A 118 -1.52 20.64 4.62
C TYR A 118 -1.42 20.23 3.13
N HIS A 119 -2.23 19.29 2.71
CA HIS A 119 -2.31 18.80 1.33
C HIS A 119 -3.74 18.91 0.78
N PRO A 120 -4.33 20.12 0.69
CA PRO A 120 -5.74 20.32 0.33
C PRO A 120 -6.09 19.82 -1.08
N ASN A 121 -5.10 19.78 -1.99
CA ASN A 121 -5.25 19.38 -3.38
C ASN A 121 -4.69 17.98 -3.66
N ALA A 122 -4.46 17.18 -2.62
CA ALA A 122 -3.93 15.81 -2.78
C ALA A 122 -4.91 14.87 -3.49
N PHE A 123 -6.20 15.09 -3.29
CA PHE A 123 -7.28 14.22 -3.75
C PHE A 123 -8.50 15.04 -4.16
N ASP A 124 -9.20 14.63 -5.21
CA ASP A 124 -10.44 15.28 -5.65
C ASP A 124 -11.60 15.03 -4.65
N ASN A 125 -11.55 13.88 -3.95
CA ASN A 125 -12.58 13.48 -2.98
C ASN A 125 -12.02 12.48 -1.95
N LEU A 126 -12.84 12.14 -0.94
CA LEU A 126 -12.45 11.21 0.10
C LEU A 126 -12.35 9.75 -0.40
N ASP A 127 -13.05 9.39 -1.47
CA ASP A 127 -12.90 8.07 -2.08
C ASP A 127 -11.49 7.84 -2.61
N GLN A 128 -10.92 8.84 -3.27
CA GLN A 128 -9.51 8.82 -3.71
C GLN A 128 -8.56 8.88 -2.51
N ALA A 129 -8.87 9.66 -1.48
CA ALA A 129 -8.03 9.77 -0.29
C ALA A 129 -7.86 8.44 0.45
N PHE A 130 -8.90 7.59 0.44
CA PHE A 130 -8.88 6.24 1.03
C PHE A 130 -8.65 5.11 0.01
N ASP A 131 -8.44 5.42 -1.26
CA ASP A 131 -7.96 4.43 -2.22
C ASP A 131 -6.46 4.14 -1.97
N PRO A 132 -6.08 2.88 -1.66
CA PRO A 132 -4.71 2.58 -1.27
C PRO A 132 -3.67 2.96 -2.33
N LEU A 133 -3.98 2.76 -3.61
CA LEU A 133 -3.06 3.07 -4.69
C LEU A 133 -2.89 4.57 -4.88
N THR A 134 -3.99 5.32 -4.88
CA THR A 134 -4.01 6.78 -5.05
C THR A 134 -3.34 7.47 -3.85
N ASN A 135 -3.67 7.06 -2.63
CA ASN A 135 -3.06 7.57 -1.40
C ASN A 135 -1.54 7.33 -1.39
N THR A 136 -1.11 6.10 -1.69
CA THR A 136 0.31 5.76 -1.74
C THR A 136 1.06 6.48 -2.86
N ARG A 137 0.43 6.67 -4.02
CA ARG A 137 1.03 7.40 -5.15
C ARG A 137 1.28 8.86 -4.80
N TYR A 138 0.31 9.51 -4.17
CA TYR A 138 0.48 10.88 -3.71
C TYR A 138 1.66 11.00 -2.73
N ALA A 139 1.66 10.16 -1.70
CA ALA A 139 2.73 10.12 -0.70
C ALA A 139 4.12 9.89 -1.31
N ALA A 140 4.22 8.96 -2.25
CA ALA A 140 5.48 8.64 -2.91
C ALA A 140 5.98 9.80 -3.80
N ASN A 141 5.09 10.51 -4.50
CA ASN A 141 5.45 11.73 -5.24
C ASN A 141 5.96 12.81 -4.28
N PHE A 142 5.25 13.04 -3.18
CA PHE A 142 5.67 14.00 -2.15
C PHE A 142 7.06 13.66 -1.60
N LEU A 143 7.27 12.40 -1.21
CA LEU A 143 8.55 11.91 -0.70
C LEU A 143 9.68 12.03 -1.74
N THR A 144 9.40 11.74 -3.01
CA THR A 144 10.37 11.88 -4.10
C THR A 144 10.72 13.34 -4.35
N ASN A 145 9.77 14.26 -4.23
CA ASN A 145 10.04 15.70 -4.32
C ASN A 145 10.91 16.17 -3.15
N LEU A 146 10.65 15.69 -1.94
CA LEU A 146 11.53 15.96 -0.79
C LEU A 146 12.94 15.43 -1.04
N TYR A 147 13.09 14.24 -1.63
CA TYR A 147 14.40 13.71 -2.00
C TYR A 147 15.10 14.60 -3.05
N LYS A 148 14.40 15.01 -4.12
CA LYS A 148 14.97 15.88 -5.16
C LYS A 148 15.47 17.20 -4.59
N ASN A 149 14.73 17.77 -3.65
CA ASN A 149 15.06 19.07 -3.05
C ASN A 149 16.20 18.97 -2.03
N ASN A 150 16.47 17.80 -1.45
CA ASN A 150 17.43 17.65 -0.35
C ASN A 150 18.62 16.73 -0.68
N GLY A 151 18.60 16.00 -1.80
CA GLY A 151 19.65 15.08 -2.22
C GLY A 151 19.81 13.84 -1.33
N SER A 152 18.91 13.63 -0.35
CA SER A 152 19.04 12.57 0.66
C SER A 152 17.69 11.95 1.00
N TRP A 153 17.60 10.61 0.89
CA TRP A 153 16.43 9.86 1.34
C TRP A 153 16.22 9.97 2.87
N ASN A 154 17.29 10.04 3.63
CA ASN A 154 17.19 10.23 5.09
C ASN A 154 16.49 11.55 5.42
N LEU A 155 16.91 12.65 4.80
CA LEU A 155 16.25 13.95 4.97
C LEU A 155 14.82 13.96 4.41
N ALA A 156 14.57 13.29 3.29
CA ALA A 156 13.22 13.17 2.75
C ALA A 156 12.26 12.45 3.72
N ILE A 157 12.70 11.37 4.35
CA ILE A 157 11.94 10.63 5.36
C ILE A 157 11.66 11.53 6.59
N GLU A 158 12.66 12.25 7.08
CA GLU A 158 12.49 13.16 8.22
C GLU A 158 11.44 14.23 7.92
N ARG A 159 11.56 14.89 6.78
CA ARG A 159 10.67 15.98 6.34
C ARG A 159 9.28 15.50 5.91
N TYR A 160 9.14 14.25 5.54
CA TYR A 160 7.84 13.65 5.29
C TYR A 160 6.93 13.73 6.53
N HIS A 161 7.49 13.45 7.69
CA HIS A 161 6.75 13.46 8.95
C HIS A 161 6.71 14.85 9.60
N SER A 162 7.81 15.60 9.58
CA SER A 162 7.89 16.86 10.31
C SER A 162 9.00 17.77 9.78
N GLY A 163 8.73 19.09 9.80
CA GLY A 163 9.79 20.11 9.65
C GLY A 163 10.71 20.24 10.86
N ASN A 164 10.32 19.69 12.03
CA ASN A 164 11.13 19.68 13.24
C ASN A 164 12.19 18.56 13.17
N THR A 165 13.46 18.92 13.35
CA THR A 165 14.61 18.01 13.20
C THR A 165 14.58 16.84 14.19
N GLU A 166 14.25 17.07 15.46
CA GLU A 166 14.22 16.02 16.46
C GLU A 166 13.13 14.98 16.17
N SER A 167 11.90 15.46 15.90
CA SER A 167 10.77 14.61 15.54
C SER A 167 11.03 13.84 14.24
N GLY A 168 11.56 14.52 13.22
CA GLY A 168 11.93 13.91 11.95
C GLY A 168 12.98 12.81 12.10
N THR A 169 14.03 13.06 12.90
CA THR A 169 15.08 12.05 13.16
C THR A 169 14.54 10.82 13.88
N LYS A 170 13.67 10.99 14.89
CA LYS A 170 13.00 9.87 15.57
C LYS A 170 12.15 9.06 14.59
N TYR A 171 11.39 9.75 13.75
CA TYR A 171 10.57 9.11 12.70
C TYR A 171 11.43 8.32 11.72
N ARG A 172 12.48 8.92 11.16
CA ARG A 172 13.40 8.27 10.23
C ARG A 172 14.00 6.99 10.82
N LYS A 173 14.51 7.03 12.06
CA LYS A 173 15.06 5.85 12.74
C LYS A 173 14.03 4.71 12.79
N ALA A 174 12.78 5.02 13.13
CA ALA A 174 11.71 4.03 13.16
C ALA A 174 11.39 3.45 11.78
N VAL A 175 11.31 4.29 10.73
CA VAL A 175 11.08 3.84 9.35
C VAL A 175 12.22 2.94 8.84
N ILE A 176 13.48 3.32 9.08
CA ILE A 176 14.63 2.51 8.67
C ILE A 176 14.63 1.16 9.39
N HIS A 177 14.38 1.14 10.70
CA HIS A 177 14.24 -0.10 11.45
C HIS A 177 13.17 -1.02 10.86
N LEU A 178 11.96 -0.49 10.59
CA LEU A 178 10.89 -1.26 9.95
C LEU A 178 11.25 -1.77 8.55
N LYS A 179 11.96 -0.95 7.75
CA LYS A 179 12.41 -1.33 6.40
C LYS A 179 13.39 -2.51 6.44
N GLU A 180 14.29 -2.56 7.42
CA GLU A 180 15.28 -3.62 7.58
C GLU A 180 14.65 -4.93 8.05
N HIS A 181 13.63 -4.86 8.92
CA HIS A 181 13.00 -6.03 9.54
C HIS A 181 11.74 -6.53 8.82
N ALA A 182 11.17 -5.75 7.89
CA ALA A 182 10.04 -6.20 7.07
C ALA A 182 10.45 -6.94 5.80
N ALA A 183 11.75 -7.09 5.54
CA ALA A 183 12.31 -7.75 4.34
C ALA A 183 12.69 -9.22 4.58
N GLY A 184 12.33 -9.79 5.75
CA GLY A 184 12.53 -11.20 6.11
C GLY A 184 11.33 -12.07 5.82
#